data_3080ac00b08f64a4f329335869e429c2
#
_entry.id   3080ac00b08f64a4f329335869e429c2
#
_cell.length_a   1.000
_cell.length_b   1.000
_cell.length_c   1.000
_cell.angle_alpha   90.00
_cell.angle_beta   90.00
_cell.angle_gamma   90.00
#
_symmetry.space_group_name_H-M   'P 1'
#
loop_
_entity.id
_entity.type
_entity.pdbx_description
1 polymer ?
#
loop_
_entity_poly.entity_id
_entity_poly.type
_entity_poly.pdbx_seq_one_letter_code
_entity_poly.pdbx_strand_id
1 'polypeptide(L)'
;TKILLDEMSKGNLRRPDYVVIGEKSNLKLRVAERGGWSFKIKFKGRATHTAYARYEGINAIAKASKGVLALEKPIDKWHPWIGAPVISVNAIQAGTAGNQVPDECTISIDRRLIPGETPDTIAAARPAKAGINVWTLLQRM
;
A
#
# COMPACT_ATOMS: atom_id res chain seq x y z
N THR A 1 16.95 -15.70 1.22
CA THR A 1 17.71 -14.69 0.43
C THR A 1 18.58 -13.83 1.35
N LYS A 2 18.05 -13.26 2.45
CA LYS A 2 18.82 -12.42 3.39
C LYS A 2 20.01 -13.17 3.97
N ILE A 3 19.83 -14.42 4.43
CA ILE A 3 20.92 -15.29 4.98
C ILE A 3 22.03 -15.46 3.95
N LEU A 4 21.70 -15.74 2.68
CA LEU A 4 22.71 -15.89 1.62
C LEU A 4 23.51 -14.60 1.39
N LEU A 5 22.83 -13.45 1.38
CA LEU A 5 23.49 -12.15 1.22
C LEU A 5 24.42 -11.83 2.41
N ASP A 6 23.99 -12.17 3.63
CA ASP A 6 24.78 -11.99 4.84
C ASP A 6 26.03 -12.90 4.82
N GLU A 7 25.91 -14.15 4.38
CA GLU A 7 27.06 -15.07 4.26
C GLU A 7 28.02 -14.66 3.14
N MET A 8 27.51 -14.11 2.03
CA MET A 8 28.34 -13.51 0.98
C MET A 8 29.08 -12.26 1.47
N SER A 9 28.42 -11.42 2.28
CA SER A 9 29.05 -10.21 2.84
C SER A 9 30.16 -10.52 3.85
N LYS A 10 30.06 -11.66 4.55
CA LYS A 10 31.09 -12.17 5.45
C LYS A 10 32.25 -12.91 4.74
N GLY A 11 32.14 -13.10 3.43
CA GLY A 11 33.12 -13.87 2.66
C GLY A 11 32.96 -15.39 2.78
N ASN A 12 31.94 -15.90 3.48
CA ASN A 12 31.71 -17.34 3.65
C ASN A 12 31.17 -18.01 2.38
N LEU A 13 30.54 -17.21 1.49
CA LEU A 13 30.07 -17.68 0.20
C LEU A 13 30.55 -16.76 -0.93
N ARG A 14 31.00 -17.39 -2.02
CA ARG A 14 31.32 -16.65 -3.25
C ARG A 14 30.07 -15.99 -3.82
N ARG A 15 30.19 -14.74 -4.21
CA ARG A 15 29.14 -14.06 -4.94
C ARG A 15 28.97 -14.70 -6.33
N PRO A 16 27.77 -15.14 -6.72
CA PRO A 16 27.55 -15.71 -8.04
C PRO A 16 27.65 -14.64 -9.12
N ASP A 17 28.12 -15.03 -10.30
CA ASP A 17 28.13 -14.16 -11.48
C ASP A 17 26.72 -14.03 -12.07
N TYR A 18 25.91 -15.10 -11.97
CA TYR A 18 24.53 -15.17 -12.45
C TYR A 18 23.65 -15.89 -11.44
N VAL A 19 22.36 -15.51 -11.40
CA VAL A 19 21.35 -16.16 -10.56
C VAL A 19 20.13 -16.47 -11.43
N VAL A 20 19.69 -17.72 -11.39
CA VAL A 20 18.43 -18.16 -12.01
C VAL A 20 17.44 -18.47 -10.91
N ILE A 21 16.30 -17.80 -10.94
CA ILE A 21 15.21 -17.99 -9.98
C ILE A 21 14.06 -18.72 -10.68
N GLY A 22 13.63 -19.85 -10.10
CA GLY A 22 12.50 -20.63 -10.60
C GLY A 22 11.17 -19.96 -10.24
N GLU A 23 10.67 -19.15 -11.16
CA GLU A 23 9.38 -18.46 -11.03
C GLU A 23 8.37 -18.97 -12.07
N LYS A 24 7.08 -18.80 -11.76
CA LYS A 24 5.99 -19.19 -12.64
C LYS A 24 5.90 -18.23 -13.83
N SER A 25 6.58 -18.58 -14.94
CA SER A 25 6.75 -17.69 -16.10
C SER A 25 6.27 -18.29 -17.43
N ASN A 26 5.62 -19.48 -17.42
CA ASN A 26 5.26 -20.24 -18.64
C ASN A 26 6.49 -20.45 -19.56
N LEU A 27 7.62 -20.80 -18.99
CA LEU A 27 8.91 -21.02 -19.69
C LEU A 27 9.44 -19.77 -20.43
N LYS A 28 8.92 -18.59 -20.11
CA LYS A 28 9.46 -17.32 -20.65
C LYS A 28 10.48 -16.73 -19.68
N LEU A 29 11.56 -16.20 -20.24
CA LEU A 29 12.54 -15.48 -19.45
C LEU A 29 11.94 -14.19 -18.89
N ARG A 30 11.98 -14.01 -17.57
CA ARG A 30 11.67 -12.75 -16.89
C ARG A 30 12.95 -12.06 -16.52
N VAL A 31 13.16 -10.88 -17.03
CA VAL A 31 14.39 -10.08 -16.83
C VAL A 31 14.23 -9.01 -15.77
N ALA A 32 13.01 -8.74 -15.31
CA ALA A 32 12.71 -7.77 -14.27
C ALA A 32 11.35 -8.06 -13.61
N GLU A 33 11.21 -7.64 -12.37
CA GLU A 33 9.98 -7.73 -11.58
C GLU A 33 9.70 -6.42 -10.84
N ARG A 34 8.40 -6.19 -10.54
CA ARG A 34 7.99 -5.07 -9.69
C ARG A 34 8.31 -5.37 -8.24
N GLY A 35 8.82 -4.39 -7.52
CA GLY A 35 8.89 -4.45 -6.07
C GLY A 35 7.49 -4.52 -5.44
N GLY A 36 7.40 -4.97 -4.19
CA GLY A 36 6.16 -5.00 -3.42
C GLY A 36 6.25 -4.14 -2.17
N TRP A 37 5.17 -3.40 -1.88
CA TRP A 37 5.02 -2.66 -0.64
C TRP A 37 3.57 -2.70 -0.19
N SER A 38 3.33 -3.33 0.96
CA SER A 38 2.01 -3.39 1.58
C SER A 38 1.96 -2.48 2.80
N PHE A 39 0.87 -1.73 2.95
CA PHE A 39 0.68 -0.81 4.05
C PHE A 39 -0.81 -0.60 4.36
N LYS A 40 -1.10 0.01 5.51
CA LYS A 40 -2.46 0.33 5.94
C LYS A 40 -2.63 1.83 6.11
N ILE A 41 -3.81 2.32 5.78
CA ILE A 41 -4.23 3.69 6.08
C ILE A 41 -5.43 3.64 7.01
N LYS A 42 -5.34 4.37 8.12
CA LYS A 42 -6.40 4.50 9.11
C LYS A 42 -7.05 5.88 8.98
N PHE A 43 -8.37 5.88 8.78
CA PHE A 43 -9.20 7.09 8.74
C PHE A 43 -9.90 7.24 10.07
N LYS A 44 -9.81 8.42 10.66
CA LYS A 44 -10.51 8.74 11.90
C LYS A 44 -11.73 9.59 11.66
N GLY A 45 -12.81 9.22 12.33
CA GLY A 45 -14.09 9.91 12.38
C GLY A 45 -14.46 10.31 13.81
N ARG A 46 -15.75 10.34 14.07
CA ARG A 46 -16.34 10.55 15.41
C ARG A 46 -17.58 9.70 15.51
N ALA A 47 -17.59 8.77 16.49
CA ALA A 47 -18.73 7.91 16.77
C ALA A 47 -19.92 8.72 17.29
N THR A 48 -21.11 8.31 16.91
CA THR A 48 -22.38 8.75 17.47
C THR A 48 -23.47 7.75 17.12
N HIS A 49 -24.59 7.77 17.81
CA HIS A 49 -25.77 6.99 17.42
C HIS A 49 -26.27 7.46 16.05
N THR A 50 -26.74 6.54 15.20
CA THR A 50 -27.18 6.85 13.83
C THR A 50 -28.23 7.96 13.78
N ALA A 51 -29.12 8.08 14.77
CA ALA A 51 -30.11 9.16 14.86
C ALA A 51 -29.50 10.57 14.87
N TYR A 52 -28.26 10.72 15.36
CA TYR A 52 -27.54 11.99 15.45
C TYR A 52 -26.42 12.12 14.42
N ALA A 53 -26.30 11.15 13.51
CA ALA A 53 -25.20 11.05 12.55
C ALA A 53 -24.95 12.35 11.78
N ARG A 54 -26.01 13.05 11.36
CA ARG A 54 -25.95 14.27 10.55
C ARG A 54 -25.37 15.47 11.31
N TYR A 55 -25.57 15.53 12.61
CA TYR A 55 -25.24 16.71 13.44
C TYR A 55 -23.96 16.52 14.22
N GLU A 56 -23.68 15.32 14.70
CA GLU A 56 -22.59 15.05 15.63
C GLU A 56 -21.56 14.05 15.12
N GLY A 57 -21.96 13.18 14.17
CA GLY A 57 -21.12 12.10 13.66
C GLY A 57 -20.14 12.56 12.58
N ILE A 58 -18.99 11.90 12.53
CA ILE A 58 -18.06 11.98 11.40
C ILE A 58 -17.77 10.55 10.95
N ASN A 59 -18.37 10.14 9.83
CA ASN A 59 -18.28 8.77 9.37
C ASN A 59 -16.91 8.46 8.75
N ALA A 60 -16.15 7.56 9.42
CA ALA A 60 -14.83 7.14 8.97
C ALA A 60 -14.89 6.32 7.67
N ILE A 61 -15.97 5.56 7.42
CA ILE A 61 -16.18 4.83 6.16
C ILE A 61 -16.31 5.81 5.00
N ALA A 62 -17.11 6.88 5.15
CA ALA A 62 -17.26 7.88 4.11
C ALA A 62 -15.94 8.58 3.75
N LYS A 63 -15.08 8.81 4.75
CA LYS A 63 -13.71 9.30 4.52
C LYS A 63 -12.86 8.29 3.78
N ALA A 64 -12.88 7.03 4.22
CA ALA A 64 -12.11 5.95 3.61
C ALA A 64 -12.53 5.71 2.15
N SER A 65 -13.83 5.74 1.84
CA SER A 65 -14.33 5.58 0.47
C SER A 65 -13.76 6.64 -0.49
N LYS A 66 -13.68 7.89 -0.06
CA LYS A 66 -13.02 8.96 -0.84
C LYS A 66 -11.51 8.66 -1.02
N GLY A 67 -10.87 8.13 0.02
CA GLY A 67 -9.47 7.69 -0.03
C GLY A 67 -9.25 6.54 -1.02
N VAL A 68 -10.11 5.53 -1.01
CA VAL A 68 -10.08 4.40 -1.96
C VAL A 68 -10.18 4.92 -3.39
N LEU A 69 -11.20 5.72 -3.71
CA LEU A 69 -11.40 6.27 -5.05
C LEU A 69 -10.22 7.15 -5.52
N ALA A 70 -9.54 7.82 -4.59
CA ALA A 70 -8.36 8.62 -4.91
C ALA A 70 -7.12 7.75 -5.18
N LEU A 71 -6.99 6.62 -4.48
CA LEU A 71 -5.85 5.71 -4.62
C LEU A 71 -5.93 4.83 -5.87
N GLU A 72 -7.14 4.45 -6.28
CA GLU A 72 -7.37 3.55 -7.44
C GLU A 72 -7.22 4.26 -8.81
N LYS A 73 -6.80 5.51 -8.81
CA LYS A 73 -6.51 6.23 -10.06
C LYS A 73 -5.23 5.69 -10.70
N PRO A 74 -5.17 5.63 -12.05
CA PRO A 74 -3.95 5.30 -12.76
C PRO A 74 -2.78 6.19 -12.33
N ILE A 75 -1.60 5.59 -12.23
CA ILE A 75 -0.38 6.30 -11.87
C ILE A 75 0.35 6.63 -13.18
N ASP A 76 0.55 7.91 -13.44
CA ASP A 76 1.22 8.41 -14.64
C ASP A 76 2.75 8.25 -14.52
N LYS A 77 3.19 6.97 -14.59
CA LYS A 77 4.60 6.55 -14.60
C LYS A 77 4.73 5.29 -15.43
N TRP A 78 5.82 5.13 -16.11
CA TRP A 78 6.09 3.98 -16.96
C TRP A 78 7.55 3.56 -16.90
N HIS A 79 7.78 2.26 -16.80
CA HIS A 79 9.10 1.66 -16.92
C HIS A 79 9.15 0.76 -18.17
N PRO A 80 10.18 0.89 -19.05
CA PRO A 80 10.17 0.22 -20.37
C PRO A 80 10.04 -1.31 -20.31
N TRP A 81 10.51 -1.94 -19.25
CA TRP A 81 10.55 -3.40 -19.12
C TRP A 81 9.40 -4.00 -18.32
N ILE A 82 8.86 -3.27 -17.37
CA ILE A 82 7.85 -3.78 -16.44
C ILE A 82 6.55 -2.97 -16.41
N GLY A 83 6.46 -1.92 -17.22
CA GLY A 83 5.25 -1.11 -17.35
C GLY A 83 5.00 -0.19 -16.16
N ALA A 84 3.74 0.19 -15.95
CA ALA A 84 3.32 1.09 -14.89
C ALA A 84 3.40 0.45 -13.50
N PRO A 85 3.63 1.25 -12.43
CA PRO A 85 3.37 0.81 -11.06
C PRO A 85 1.88 0.54 -10.87
N VAL A 86 1.55 -0.31 -9.90
CA VAL A 86 0.15 -0.68 -9.61
C VAL A 86 -0.13 -0.43 -8.15
N ILE A 87 -1.33 0.04 -7.84
CA ILE A 87 -1.85 0.17 -6.48
C ILE A 87 -3.22 -0.49 -6.42
N SER A 88 -3.51 -1.19 -5.34
CA SER A 88 -4.82 -1.80 -5.10
C SER A 88 -5.18 -1.73 -3.62
N VAL A 89 -6.42 -1.39 -3.32
CA VAL A 89 -6.99 -1.48 -1.97
C VAL A 89 -7.64 -2.85 -1.83
N ASN A 90 -7.00 -3.74 -1.07
CA ASN A 90 -7.37 -5.15 -1.01
C ASN A 90 -8.30 -5.50 0.16
N ALA A 91 -8.42 -4.63 1.16
CA ALA A 91 -9.34 -4.82 2.28
C ALA A 91 -9.75 -3.48 2.89
N ILE A 92 -10.96 -3.47 3.45
CA ILE A 92 -11.50 -2.35 4.22
C ILE A 92 -12.19 -2.93 5.47
N GLN A 93 -11.91 -2.35 6.63
CA GLN A 93 -12.48 -2.77 7.91
C GLN A 93 -12.94 -1.56 8.70
N ALA A 94 -14.21 -1.55 9.14
CA ALA A 94 -14.80 -0.49 9.95
C ALA A 94 -16.11 -0.96 10.58
N GLY A 95 -16.53 -0.22 11.63
CA GLY A 95 -17.79 -0.43 12.31
C GLY A 95 -17.82 -1.63 13.23
N THR A 96 -18.52 -1.48 14.36
CA THR A 96 -18.72 -2.52 15.38
C THR A 96 -20.18 -2.76 15.68
N ALA A 97 -21.07 -1.83 15.30
CA ALA A 97 -22.51 -1.90 15.54
C ALA A 97 -23.30 -1.23 14.40
N GLY A 98 -24.44 -1.82 14.04
CA GLY A 98 -25.27 -1.34 12.93
C GLY A 98 -26.01 -0.01 13.17
N ASN A 99 -26.10 0.44 14.41
CA ASN A 99 -26.76 1.70 14.81
C ASN A 99 -25.80 2.79 15.27
N GLN A 100 -24.51 2.66 14.95
CA GLN A 100 -23.47 3.61 15.32
C GLN A 100 -22.67 4.07 14.10
N VAL A 101 -22.41 5.37 14.00
CA VAL A 101 -21.48 5.95 13.02
C VAL A 101 -20.06 5.49 13.39
N PRO A 102 -19.30 4.84 12.49
CA PRO A 102 -17.96 4.40 12.79
C PRO A 102 -16.98 5.56 12.89
N ASP A 103 -16.20 5.58 13.95
CA ASP A 103 -15.15 6.57 14.21
C ASP A 103 -13.78 6.14 13.67
N GLU A 104 -13.65 4.89 13.24
CA GLU A 104 -12.43 4.38 12.64
C GLU A 104 -12.73 3.50 11.43
N CYS A 105 -11.91 3.65 10.38
CA CYS A 105 -11.90 2.78 9.22
C CYS A 105 -10.46 2.55 8.76
N THR A 106 -10.09 1.30 8.58
CA THR A 106 -8.75 0.91 8.11
C THR A 106 -8.85 0.28 6.74
N ILE A 107 -8.05 0.73 5.79
CA ILE A 107 -7.86 0.09 4.48
C ILE A 107 -6.47 -0.53 4.40
N SER A 108 -6.37 -1.69 3.74
CA SER A 108 -5.11 -2.37 3.45
C SER A 108 -4.80 -2.25 1.97
N ILE A 109 -3.58 -1.87 1.66
CA ILE A 109 -3.14 -1.49 0.31
C ILE A 109 -1.94 -2.34 -0.07
N ASP A 110 -1.91 -2.83 -1.30
CA ASP A 110 -0.73 -3.40 -1.96
C ASP A 110 -0.31 -2.47 -3.10
N ARG A 111 0.96 -2.09 -3.11
CA ARG A 111 1.56 -1.31 -4.18
C ARG A 111 2.70 -2.08 -4.83
N ARG A 112 2.66 -2.18 -6.15
CA ARG A 112 3.75 -2.71 -6.96
C ARG A 112 4.61 -1.57 -7.47
N LEU A 113 5.89 -1.59 -7.07
CA LEU A 113 6.87 -0.54 -7.30
C LEU A 113 7.62 -0.78 -8.61
N ILE A 114 8.01 0.30 -9.26
CA ILE A 114 8.96 0.28 -10.38
C ILE A 114 10.33 0.80 -9.90
N PRO A 115 11.43 0.53 -10.62
CA PRO A 115 12.75 1.08 -10.30
C PRO A 115 12.71 2.60 -10.10
N GLY A 116 13.38 3.08 -9.06
CA GLY A 116 13.36 4.49 -8.64
C GLY A 116 12.24 4.86 -7.67
N GLU A 117 11.30 3.97 -7.38
CA GLU A 117 10.30 4.15 -6.33
C GLU A 117 10.72 3.44 -5.04
N THR A 118 10.60 4.14 -3.93
CA THR A 118 10.75 3.60 -2.58
C THR A 118 9.53 3.99 -1.73
N PRO A 119 9.25 3.30 -0.62
CA PRO A 119 8.21 3.73 0.32
C PRO A 119 8.33 5.20 0.72
N ASP A 120 9.56 5.68 0.95
CA ASP A 120 9.82 7.05 1.37
C ASP A 120 9.53 8.07 0.26
N THR A 121 9.95 7.79 -0.99
CA THR A 121 9.65 8.68 -2.13
C THR A 121 8.15 8.76 -2.42
N ILE A 122 7.41 7.66 -2.21
CA ILE A 122 5.96 7.62 -2.41
C ILE A 122 5.25 8.34 -1.26
N ALA A 123 5.69 8.14 -0.02
CA ALA A 123 5.14 8.83 1.15
C ALA A 123 5.37 10.34 1.08
N ALA A 124 6.52 10.79 0.55
CA ALA A 124 6.86 12.20 0.35
C ALA A 124 6.06 12.85 -0.80
N ALA A 125 5.71 12.10 -1.84
CA ALA A 125 4.95 12.57 -3.01
C ALA A 125 3.44 12.78 -2.72
N ARG A 126 3.05 13.13 -1.49
CA ARG A 126 1.66 13.34 -1.08
C ARG A 126 0.95 14.35 -1.97
N PRO A 127 -0.26 14.06 -2.45
CA PRO A 127 -1.12 15.12 -2.97
C PRO A 127 -1.58 15.99 -1.79
N ALA A 128 -1.00 17.18 -1.68
CA ALA A 128 -1.31 18.17 -0.63
C ALA A 128 -2.76 18.71 -0.66
N LYS A 129 -3.64 18.19 -1.54
CA LYS A 129 -4.97 18.75 -1.82
C LYS A 129 -6.16 17.86 -1.45
N ALA A 130 -5.98 16.76 -0.76
CA ALA A 130 -7.11 15.86 -0.49
C ALA A 130 -7.79 16.04 0.87
N GLY A 131 -7.48 17.06 1.68
CA GLY A 131 -8.17 17.31 2.97
C GLY A 131 -8.22 16.10 3.93
N ILE A 132 -7.39 15.10 3.68
CA ILE A 132 -7.33 13.85 4.41
C ILE A 132 -6.18 13.98 5.38
N ASN A 133 -6.47 14.23 6.66
CA ASN A 133 -5.50 14.01 7.74
C ASN A 133 -5.24 12.51 7.84
N VAL A 134 -4.31 12.03 7.02
CA VAL A 134 -3.88 10.64 7.00
C VAL A 134 -2.77 10.48 8.03
N TRP A 135 -3.09 9.93 9.19
CA TRP A 135 -2.09 9.38 10.08
C TRP A 135 -1.71 8.01 9.51
N THR A 136 -0.57 7.96 8.84
CA THR A 136 -0.01 6.72 8.31
C THR A 136 0.72 6.02 9.44
N LEU A 137 0.14 4.96 10.01
CA LEU A 137 0.90 3.99 10.78
C LEU A 137 1.54 3.03 9.76
N LEU A 138 2.81 3.25 9.44
CA LEU A 138 3.63 2.29 8.70
C LEU A 138 3.94 1.11 9.63
N GLN A 139 3.12 0.09 9.63
CA GLN A 139 3.54 -1.22 10.15
C GLN A 139 4.10 -1.99 8.96
N ARG A 140 5.42 -2.21 8.97
CA ARG A 140 6.07 -3.21 8.12
C ARG A 140 5.54 -4.58 8.59
N MET A 141 4.88 -5.30 7.70
CA MET A 141 4.69 -6.74 7.85
C MET A 141 5.92 -7.46 7.33
#